data_63225b8d89697bfb19b78d3aad8c333b
#
_entry.id   63225b8d89697bfb19b78d3aad8c333b
#
_cell.length_a   1.000
_cell.length_b   1.000
_cell.length_c   1.000
_cell.angle_alpha   90.00
_cell.angle_beta   90.00
_cell.angle_gamma   90.00
#
_symmetry.space_group_name_H-M   'P 1'
#
loop_
_entity.id
_entity.type
_entity.pdbx_description
1 polymer ?
#
loop_
_entity_poly.entity_id
_entity_poly.type
_entity_poly.pdbx_seq_one_letter_code
_entity_poly.pdbx_strand_id
1 'polypeptide(L)'
;MRTRIILFAAVLAAPVSPLPVWAQANATSAPITDIRYEVTFTRANGVRRQVTSTMTFTVGGTDPILLSLPAWTPGAYEIDNFARNVSSFAAEQAGNSLAWDKADPNTWRVRPRGVGEVSVHFDYLADSLDNANTWSRPDFLLFNGTNLFPYPEGRGFDFPASVTVNTEAGWKIVTGMTSAGPHRYAASNYHDLVDMPFFVGQFDLDSAQISGTWVRFASYPSGSVTGGPRVAVWEALKLVIPAEVKVFGEVPWNTYSLLQITDPSYSGGSGLEHQNSHVDVLGPGMLGTPVLPSLYAHEIFHAWNVKRLRPSEMWPYRYDEEQPTPLLWISEGITDYYADLAEVRGGIVDPKGFYVLTGDKMSEVDETPPVALEDASLSTWIHPRDGTGYVYYPKGSLAGFLLDIMIRDASDNHASLDDVMRTLYNAAYKNGRGFTSDEWWSTVTKAARGKSFTDFYARYIDGREPFPYDKVLPLAGLRLMRDTTHVPQLGIASLQDSTGLHVTEVAPGSAAAAAGVQQGDQLMSVGGFSADDPAWTQKFRSRYARQPEGTEVPVIIRRAGAAQTLTAHLRFVTSVGLRVVEDPRPSARERRIREGLLRGVTQP
;
A
#
# COMPACT_ATOMS: atom_id res chain seq x y z
N MET A 1 -21.20 -77.84 -24.41
CA MET A 1 -22.33 -76.87 -24.40
C MET A 1 -22.52 -76.39 -22.96
N ARG A 2 -22.12 -75.18 -22.66
CA ARG A 2 -22.40 -74.50 -21.36
C ARG A 2 -23.11 -73.18 -21.67
N THR A 3 -24.39 -73.17 -21.36
CA THR A 3 -25.30 -72.03 -21.54
C THR A 3 -24.99 -70.98 -20.48
N ARG A 4 -24.63 -69.79 -20.89
CA ARG A 4 -24.50 -68.63 -20.00
C ARG A 4 -25.81 -67.87 -19.98
N ILE A 5 -26.42 -67.79 -18.81
CA ILE A 5 -27.61 -66.95 -18.54
C ILE A 5 -27.06 -65.55 -18.25
N ILE A 6 -27.51 -64.54 -19.04
CA ILE A 6 -27.25 -63.14 -18.82
C ILE A 6 -28.45 -62.57 -18.07
N LEU A 7 -28.29 -62.18 -16.81
CA LEU A 7 -29.27 -61.42 -16.06
C LEU A 7 -29.13 -59.92 -16.44
N PHE A 8 -30.20 -59.37 -17.02
CA PHE A 8 -30.36 -57.92 -17.15
C PHE A 8 -30.90 -57.36 -15.83
N ALA A 9 -30.08 -56.57 -15.12
CA ALA A 9 -30.55 -55.74 -14.01
C ALA A 9 -31.09 -54.43 -14.58
N ALA A 10 -32.40 -54.22 -14.48
CA ALA A 10 -33.02 -52.95 -14.78
C ALA A 10 -32.72 -51.95 -13.64
N VAL A 11 -31.88 -50.96 -13.92
CA VAL A 11 -31.67 -49.83 -13.04
C VAL A 11 -32.85 -48.86 -13.19
N LEU A 12 -33.73 -48.80 -12.22
CA LEU A 12 -34.76 -47.78 -12.07
C LEU A 12 -34.05 -46.45 -11.73
N ALA A 13 -33.89 -45.57 -12.72
CA ALA A 13 -33.48 -44.19 -12.51
C ALA A 13 -34.62 -43.44 -11.82
N ALA A 14 -34.47 -43.17 -10.53
CA ALA A 14 -35.30 -42.19 -9.84
C ALA A 14 -35.04 -40.79 -10.44
N PRO A 15 -36.10 -39.98 -10.65
CA PRO A 15 -35.89 -38.61 -11.12
C PRO A 15 -35.14 -37.83 -10.03
N VAL A 16 -33.89 -37.45 -10.32
CA VAL A 16 -33.17 -36.47 -9.53
C VAL A 16 -33.87 -35.14 -9.79
N SER A 17 -34.70 -34.70 -8.86
CA SER A 17 -35.20 -33.32 -8.86
C SER A 17 -33.98 -32.41 -8.83
N PRO A 18 -33.84 -31.44 -9.76
CA PRO A 18 -32.78 -30.47 -9.67
C PRO A 18 -32.98 -29.73 -8.35
N LEU A 19 -31.95 -29.79 -7.47
CA LEU A 19 -31.86 -28.89 -6.34
C LEU A 19 -31.98 -27.46 -6.89
N PRO A 20 -32.79 -26.59 -6.27
CA PRO A 20 -32.86 -25.22 -6.73
C PRO A 20 -31.42 -24.67 -6.65
N VAL A 21 -30.87 -24.34 -7.80
CA VAL A 21 -29.71 -23.42 -7.88
C VAL A 21 -30.26 -22.13 -7.31
N TRP A 22 -29.88 -21.81 -6.07
CA TRP A 22 -30.11 -20.51 -5.52
C TRP A 22 -29.26 -19.54 -6.36
N ALA A 23 -29.85 -19.08 -7.48
CA ALA A 23 -29.40 -17.83 -8.06
C ALA A 23 -29.66 -16.81 -6.96
N GLN A 24 -28.59 -16.43 -6.23
CA GLN A 24 -28.59 -15.23 -5.44
C GLN A 24 -28.80 -14.08 -6.43
N ALA A 25 -30.05 -13.71 -6.67
CA ALA A 25 -30.38 -12.36 -7.08
C ALA A 25 -29.73 -11.49 -5.99
N ASN A 26 -28.93 -10.48 -6.35
CA ASN A 26 -28.34 -9.53 -5.43
C ASN A 26 -29.45 -9.02 -4.51
N ALA A 27 -29.54 -9.62 -3.33
CA ALA A 27 -30.63 -9.33 -2.42
C ALA A 27 -30.36 -7.95 -1.85
N THR A 28 -31.23 -6.99 -2.15
CA THR A 28 -31.11 -5.62 -1.66
C THR A 28 -31.74 -5.53 -0.27
N SER A 29 -31.05 -4.91 0.68
CA SER A 29 -31.57 -4.60 2.02
C SER A 29 -32.84 -3.77 1.94
N ALA A 30 -33.78 -3.93 2.88
CA ALA A 30 -34.82 -2.93 3.07
C ALA A 30 -34.17 -1.55 3.42
N PRO A 31 -34.84 -0.42 3.08
CA PRO A 31 -34.30 0.91 3.37
C PRO A 31 -34.15 1.13 4.88
N ILE A 32 -33.05 1.75 5.27
CA ILE A 32 -32.78 2.22 6.63
C ILE A 32 -32.42 3.70 6.63
N THR A 33 -32.67 4.41 7.72
CA THR A 33 -32.35 5.82 7.90
C THR A 33 -31.71 6.06 9.27
N ASP A 34 -31.23 7.28 9.51
CA ASP A 34 -30.66 7.72 10.79
C ASP A 34 -29.52 6.82 11.30
N ILE A 35 -28.59 6.50 10.41
CA ILE A 35 -27.48 5.57 10.67
C ILE A 35 -26.48 6.21 11.62
N ARG A 36 -26.21 5.51 12.74
CA ARG A 36 -25.24 5.91 13.77
C ARG A 36 -24.40 4.72 14.15
N TYR A 37 -23.11 4.95 14.31
CA TYR A 37 -22.17 3.95 14.81
C TYR A 37 -21.60 4.37 16.16
N GLU A 38 -21.41 3.40 17.04
CA GLU A 38 -20.69 3.57 18.28
C GLU A 38 -19.56 2.55 18.36
N VAL A 39 -18.35 3.02 18.63
CA VAL A 39 -17.18 2.17 18.87
C VAL A 39 -16.81 2.28 20.34
N THR A 40 -16.83 1.16 21.05
CA THR A 40 -16.45 1.10 22.46
C THR A 40 -15.13 0.38 22.63
N PHE A 41 -14.14 1.10 23.18
CA PHE A 41 -12.83 0.56 23.47
C PHE A 41 -12.28 1.11 24.79
N THR A 42 -12.02 0.21 25.72
CA THR A 42 -11.46 0.47 27.05
C THR A 42 -10.23 -0.40 27.28
N ARG A 43 -9.50 -0.17 28.36
CA ARG A 43 -8.37 -1.03 28.75
C ARG A 43 -8.77 -2.51 28.86
N ALA A 44 -9.96 -2.80 29.34
CA ALA A 44 -10.48 -4.16 29.42
C ALA A 44 -10.70 -4.80 28.05
N ASN A 45 -11.15 -4.02 27.06
CA ASN A 45 -11.26 -4.44 25.67
C ASN A 45 -9.86 -4.74 25.09
N GLY A 46 -8.89 -3.85 25.29
CA GLY A 46 -7.52 -4.02 24.81
C GLY A 46 -6.80 -5.24 25.38
N VAL A 47 -7.05 -5.60 26.65
CA VAL A 47 -6.53 -6.85 27.25
C VAL A 47 -7.07 -8.08 26.52
N ARG A 48 -8.33 -8.05 26.08
CA ARG A 48 -8.96 -9.12 25.28
C ARG A 48 -8.67 -9.02 23.79
N ARG A 49 -7.99 -7.95 23.34
CA ARG A 49 -7.80 -7.62 21.93
C ARG A 49 -9.11 -7.59 21.15
N GLN A 50 -10.11 -6.97 21.71
CA GLN A 50 -11.44 -6.84 21.13
C GLN A 50 -11.89 -5.39 21.13
N VAL A 51 -12.70 -5.02 20.15
CA VAL A 51 -13.41 -3.75 20.11
C VAL A 51 -14.88 -4.03 19.84
N THR A 52 -15.79 -3.33 20.52
CA THR A 52 -17.22 -3.48 20.30
C THR A 52 -17.70 -2.40 19.36
N SER A 53 -18.37 -2.81 18.27
CA SER A 53 -19.05 -1.92 17.32
C SER A 53 -20.55 -2.08 17.48
N THR A 54 -21.29 -0.96 17.50
CA THR A 54 -22.74 -0.92 17.50
C THR A 54 -23.22 -0.03 16.36
N MET A 55 -24.15 -0.51 15.56
CA MET A 55 -24.83 0.24 14.50
C MET A 55 -26.29 0.40 14.89
N THR A 56 -26.79 1.63 14.95
CA THR A 56 -28.20 1.95 15.23
C THR A 56 -28.81 2.67 14.02
N PHE A 57 -30.00 2.27 13.63
CA PHE A 57 -30.70 2.82 12.47
C PHE A 57 -32.23 2.67 12.63
N THR A 58 -33.00 3.39 11.82
CA THR A 58 -34.45 3.33 11.78
C THR A 58 -34.94 2.51 10.59
N VAL A 59 -35.92 1.63 10.83
CA VAL A 59 -36.57 0.80 9.81
C VAL A 59 -38.03 1.20 9.61
N GLY A 60 -38.53 1.11 8.37
CA GLY A 60 -39.90 1.46 8.01
C GLY A 60 -40.91 0.30 8.06
N GLY A 61 -40.51 -0.91 8.42
CA GLY A 61 -41.36 -2.10 8.38
C GLY A 61 -40.72 -3.37 8.90
N THR A 62 -41.18 -4.51 8.40
CA THR A 62 -40.70 -5.85 8.80
C THR A 62 -39.84 -6.53 7.72
N ASP A 63 -39.59 -5.85 6.62
CA ASP A 63 -38.78 -6.39 5.53
C ASP A 63 -37.33 -6.61 6.02
N PRO A 64 -36.67 -7.70 5.59
CA PRO A 64 -35.32 -8.02 6.06
C PRO A 64 -34.30 -6.93 5.74
N ILE A 65 -33.45 -6.63 6.71
CA ILE A 65 -32.28 -5.76 6.57
C ILE A 65 -31.08 -6.64 6.29
N LEU A 66 -30.33 -6.31 5.24
CA LEU A 66 -29.04 -6.94 4.92
C LEU A 66 -27.92 -5.96 5.26
N LEU A 67 -27.06 -6.34 6.18
CA LEU A 67 -25.92 -5.55 6.62
C LEU A 67 -24.63 -6.27 6.23
N SER A 68 -23.87 -5.69 5.33
CA SER A 68 -22.58 -6.21 4.87
C SER A 68 -21.42 -5.47 5.51
N LEU A 69 -20.39 -6.21 5.91
CA LEU A 69 -19.10 -5.62 6.29
C LEU A 69 -18.18 -5.66 5.06
N PRO A 70 -17.41 -4.60 4.80
CA PRO A 70 -16.41 -4.60 3.73
C PRO A 70 -15.51 -5.85 3.75
N ALA A 71 -15.13 -6.29 2.57
CA ALA A 71 -14.18 -7.40 2.40
C ALA A 71 -12.72 -6.93 2.34
N TRP A 72 -12.48 -5.64 2.09
CA TRP A 72 -11.16 -5.05 1.95
C TRP A 72 -11.12 -3.56 2.34
N THR A 73 -9.91 -3.04 2.58
CA THR A 73 -9.66 -1.61 2.79
C THR A 73 -9.03 -1.01 1.54
N PRO A 74 -9.60 0.07 0.94
CA PRO A 74 -9.03 0.73 -0.23
C PRO A 74 -7.59 1.20 0.00
N GLY A 75 -6.70 0.76 -0.89
CA GLY A 75 -5.25 0.91 -0.81
C GLY A 75 -4.51 -0.39 -0.54
N ALA A 76 -5.14 -1.35 0.18
CA ALA A 76 -4.50 -2.64 0.48
C ALA A 76 -4.48 -3.61 -0.72
N TYR A 77 -5.41 -3.48 -1.65
CA TYR A 77 -5.56 -4.36 -2.84
C TYR A 77 -5.58 -5.86 -2.51
N GLU A 78 -6.21 -6.21 -1.39
CA GLU A 78 -6.30 -7.57 -0.87
C GLU A 78 -7.69 -7.83 -0.27
N ILE A 79 -8.27 -9.02 -0.52
CA ILE A 79 -9.54 -9.44 0.07
C ILE A 79 -9.28 -10.11 1.42
N ASP A 80 -9.52 -9.37 2.48
CA ASP A 80 -9.34 -9.82 3.87
C ASP A 80 -10.56 -10.50 4.47
N ASN A 81 -11.76 -10.19 3.95
CA ASN A 81 -13.03 -10.67 4.51
C ASN A 81 -13.16 -10.38 6.01
N PHE A 82 -13.16 -9.11 6.40
CA PHE A 82 -13.13 -8.64 7.79
C PHE A 82 -14.20 -9.27 8.70
N ALA A 83 -15.32 -9.71 8.14
CA ALA A 83 -16.37 -10.42 8.86
C ALA A 83 -15.88 -11.72 9.56
N ARG A 84 -14.71 -12.27 9.17
CA ARG A 84 -14.07 -13.40 9.85
C ARG A 84 -13.66 -13.11 11.29
N ASN A 85 -13.45 -11.83 11.61
CA ASN A 85 -13.03 -11.36 12.94
C ASN A 85 -14.22 -10.99 13.84
N VAL A 86 -15.46 -11.10 13.35
CA VAL A 86 -16.69 -10.75 14.08
C VAL A 86 -17.14 -11.90 14.97
N SER A 87 -17.44 -11.59 16.21
CA SER A 87 -18.03 -12.48 17.19
C SER A 87 -19.17 -11.79 17.94
N SER A 88 -19.96 -12.54 18.71
CA SER A 88 -21.04 -12.01 19.56
C SER A 88 -22.06 -11.13 18.83
N PHE A 89 -22.29 -11.39 17.52
CA PHE A 89 -23.26 -10.60 16.76
C PHE A 89 -24.66 -10.74 17.36
N ALA A 90 -25.32 -9.62 17.62
CA ALA A 90 -26.71 -9.60 18.08
C ALA A 90 -27.45 -8.39 17.50
N ALA A 91 -28.76 -8.51 17.40
CA ALA A 91 -29.66 -7.46 16.94
C ALA A 91 -30.87 -7.33 17.87
N GLU A 92 -31.29 -6.10 18.13
CA GLU A 92 -32.36 -5.78 19.04
C GLU A 92 -33.28 -4.68 18.49
N GLN A 93 -34.57 -4.75 18.88
CA GLN A 93 -35.55 -3.70 18.64
C GLN A 93 -36.43 -3.52 19.86
N ALA A 94 -36.53 -2.31 20.38
CA ALA A 94 -37.28 -1.99 21.59
C ALA A 94 -36.98 -2.94 22.77
N GLY A 95 -35.70 -3.28 23.00
CA GLY A 95 -35.22 -4.16 24.06
C GLY A 95 -35.51 -5.66 23.84
N ASN A 96 -35.96 -6.05 22.67
CA ASN A 96 -36.19 -7.46 22.33
C ASN A 96 -35.21 -7.93 21.27
N SER A 97 -34.61 -9.10 21.46
CA SER A 97 -33.73 -9.73 20.49
C SER A 97 -34.45 -10.01 19.17
N LEU A 98 -33.80 -9.71 18.06
CA LEU A 98 -34.28 -10.00 16.72
C LEU A 98 -33.66 -11.29 16.18
N ALA A 99 -34.41 -11.99 15.34
CA ALA A 99 -33.88 -13.12 14.59
C ALA A 99 -32.95 -12.61 13.47
N TRP A 100 -31.80 -13.28 13.32
CA TRP A 100 -30.84 -13.03 12.26
C TRP A 100 -30.19 -14.32 11.78
N ASP A 101 -29.66 -14.30 10.58
CA ASP A 101 -28.84 -15.36 9.97
C ASP A 101 -27.81 -14.76 9.00
N LYS A 102 -26.84 -15.53 8.57
CA LYS A 102 -25.90 -15.15 7.51
C LYS A 102 -26.57 -15.34 6.14
N ALA A 103 -26.56 -14.26 5.33
CA ALA A 103 -26.96 -14.34 3.92
C ALA A 103 -25.79 -14.82 3.04
N ASP A 104 -24.55 -14.37 3.37
CA ASP A 104 -23.27 -14.81 2.82
C ASP A 104 -22.16 -14.59 3.89
N PRO A 105 -20.87 -14.90 3.61
CA PRO A 105 -19.80 -14.76 4.60
C PRO A 105 -19.68 -13.36 5.20
N ASN A 106 -19.96 -12.30 4.45
CA ASN A 106 -19.78 -10.91 4.88
C ASN A 106 -21.11 -10.21 5.25
N THR A 107 -22.29 -10.85 5.02
CA THR A 107 -23.61 -10.24 5.14
C THR A 107 -24.49 -10.92 6.18
N TRP A 108 -25.04 -10.14 7.11
CA TRP A 108 -26.06 -10.55 8.09
C TRP A 108 -27.44 -10.10 7.65
N ARG A 109 -28.42 -11.01 7.70
CA ARG A 109 -29.84 -10.73 7.48
C ARG A 109 -30.52 -10.60 8.84
N VAL A 110 -30.99 -9.40 9.16
CA VAL A 110 -31.72 -9.09 10.39
C VAL A 110 -33.22 -8.95 10.06
N ARG A 111 -34.10 -9.49 10.90
CA ARG A 111 -35.57 -9.48 10.71
C ARG A 111 -36.22 -8.56 11.73
N PRO A 112 -36.54 -7.30 11.37
CA PRO A 112 -37.26 -6.37 12.23
C PRO A 112 -38.69 -6.89 12.54
N ARG A 113 -39.21 -6.46 13.71
CA ARG A 113 -40.59 -6.79 14.12
C ARG A 113 -41.62 -5.75 13.69
N GLY A 114 -41.19 -4.58 13.23
CA GLY A 114 -42.05 -3.46 12.84
C GLY A 114 -41.22 -2.18 12.62
N VAL A 115 -41.95 -1.07 12.45
CA VAL A 115 -41.35 0.27 12.31
C VAL A 115 -40.65 0.66 13.61
N GLY A 116 -39.48 1.28 13.53
CA GLY A 116 -38.76 1.87 14.64
C GLY A 116 -37.25 1.65 14.58
N GLU A 117 -36.60 1.99 15.68
CA GLU A 117 -35.15 1.89 15.82
C GLU A 117 -34.71 0.43 16.03
N VAL A 118 -33.67 0.03 15.34
CA VAL A 118 -32.97 -1.26 15.47
C VAL A 118 -31.54 -0.99 15.84
N SER A 119 -31.00 -1.76 16.78
CA SER A 119 -29.58 -1.77 17.16
C SER A 119 -28.96 -3.12 16.82
N VAL A 120 -27.81 -3.10 16.20
CA VAL A 120 -26.97 -4.27 15.90
C VAL A 120 -25.62 -4.05 16.55
N HIS A 121 -25.11 -5.03 17.29
CA HIS A 121 -23.77 -4.94 17.88
C HIS A 121 -22.98 -6.24 17.68
N PHE A 122 -21.65 -6.11 17.69
CA PHE A 122 -20.72 -7.24 17.64
C PHE A 122 -19.39 -6.86 18.29
N ASP A 123 -18.63 -7.88 18.67
CA ASP A 123 -17.23 -7.76 19.05
C ASP A 123 -16.36 -8.12 17.87
N TYR A 124 -15.30 -7.33 17.64
CA TYR A 124 -14.31 -7.52 16.59
C TYR A 124 -12.96 -7.86 17.20
N LEU A 125 -12.29 -8.92 16.72
CA LEU A 125 -10.94 -9.30 17.12
C LEU A 125 -9.92 -8.34 16.50
N ALA A 126 -9.16 -7.63 17.34
CA ALA A 126 -8.25 -6.56 16.97
C ALA A 126 -6.79 -6.95 17.30
N ASP A 127 -6.28 -8.03 16.68
CA ASP A 127 -4.97 -8.60 17.01
C ASP A 127 -3.95 -8.63 15.84
N SER A 128 -4.37 -8.31 14.63
CA SER A 128 -3.50 -8.27 13.44
C SER A 128 -2.88 -6.88 13.28
N LEU A 129 -1.54 -6.81 13.38
CA LEU A 129 -0.81 -5.56 13.17
C LEU A 129 -0.46 -5.39 11.69
N ASP A 130 -1.25 -4.62 11.01
CA ASP A 130 -0.98 -4.01 9.71
C ASP A 130 -1.76 -2.69 9.59
N ASN A 131 -1.62 -2.00 8.46
CA ASN A 131 -2.27 -0.70 8.26
C ASN A 131 -3.72 -0.79 7.73
N ALA A 132 -4.18 -1.96 7.25
CA ALA A 132 -5.54 -2.18 6.74
C ALA A 132 -6.49 -2.78 7.79
N ASN A 133 -5.95 -3.44 8.81
CA ASN A 133 -6.70 -4.13 9.86
C ASN A 133 -6.88 -3.28 11.14
N THR A 134 -7.79 -3.73 12.01
CA THR A 134 -7.96 -3.19 13.35
C THR A 134 -7.03 -3.89 14.32
N TRP A 135 -6.25 -3.11 15.06
CA TRP A 135 -5.24 -3.62 15.99
C TRP A 135 -5.27 -2.91 17.33
N SER A 136 -5.05 -3.65 18.41
CA SER A 136 -5.13 -3.11 19.76
C SER A 136 -4.05 -3.56 20.72
N ARG A 137 -3.83 -2.73 21.74
CA ARG A 137 -3.07 -2.99 22.97
C ARG A 137 -3.92 -2.54 24.16
N PRO A 138 -3.56 -2.86 25.40
CA PRO A 138 -4.36 -2.47 26.56
C PRO A 138 -4.62 -0.97 26.71
N ASP A 139 -3.81 -0.14 26.05
CA ASP A 139 -3.87 1.33 26.15
C ASP A 139 -4.01 2.02 24.77
N PHE A 140 -4.24 1.24 23.70
CA PHE A 140 -4.26 1.77 22.34
C PHE A 140 -5.11 0.94 21.38
N LEU A 141 -5.77 1.62 20.44
CA LEU A 141 -6.51 1.04 19.32
C LEU A 141 -6.21 1.82 18.04
N LEU A 142 -5.83 1.10 16.99
CA LEU A 142 -6.01 1.48 15.60
C LEU A 142 -7.26 0.79 15.07
N PHE A 143 -8.18 1.52 14.44
CA PHE A 143 -9.22 0.89 13.64
C PHE A 143 -9.50 1.60 12.32
N ASN A 144 -9.79 0.82 11.29
CA ASN A 144 -10.31 1.27 10.01
C ASN A 144 -11.83 1.11 10.00
N GLY A 145 -12.54 2.06 9.41
CA GLY A 145 -14.00 2.02 9.33
C GLY A 145 -14.52 0.82 8.53
N THR A 146 -13.76 0.34 7.55
CA THR A 146 -14.04 -0.88 6.78
C THR A 146 -14.14 -2.13 7.64
N ASN A 147 -13.49 -2.16 8.79
CA ASN A 147 -13.52 -3.30 9.71
C ASN A 147 -14.72 -3.29 10.67
N LEU A 148 -15.28 -2.11 10.95
CA LEU A 148 -16.22 -1.91 12.06
C LEU A 148 -17.59 -1.37 11.67
N PHE A 149 -17.76 -0.84 10.44
CA PHE A 149 -18.98 -0.15 10.03
C PHE A 149 -19.72 -0.91 8.93
N PRO A 150 -20.71 -1.78 9.28
CA PRO A 150 -21.53 -2.44 8.27
C PRO A 150 -22.38 -1.42 7.49
N TYR A 151 -22.70 -1.76 6.25
CA TYR A 151 -23.54 -0.94 5.37
C TYR A 151 -24.77 -1.72 4.88
N PRO A 152 -25.88 -1.04 4.49
CA PRO A 152 -27.07 -1.69 3.93
C PRO A 152 -26.79 -2.19 2.51
N GLU A 153 -26.75 -3.51 2.32
CA GLU A 153 -26.43 -4.17 1.06
C GLU A 153 -27.32 -3.73 -0.09
N GLY A 154 -26.71 -3.42 -1.25
CA GLY A 154 -27.41 -3.04 -2.47
C GLY A 154 -28.10 -1.68 -2.44
N ARG A 155 -27.84 -0.82 -1.40
CA ARG A 155 -28.44 0.52 -1.26
C ARG A 155 -27.53 1.67 -1.69
N GLY A 156 -26.36 1.36 -2.22
CA GLY A 156 -25.33 2.37 -2.50
C GLY A 156 -24.69 2.93 -1.22
N PHE A 157 -23.81 3.89 -1.39
CA PHE A 157 -22.94 4.42 -0.33
C PHE A 157 -23.19 5.90 -0.04
N ASP A 158 -24.18 6.51 -0.66
CA ASP A 158 -24.50 7.92 -0.50
C ASP A 158 -25.53 8.12 0.64
N PHE A 159 -25.08 7.81 1.87
CA PHE A 159 -25.87 8.05 3.08
C PHE A 159 -24.99 8.69 4.17
N PRO A 160 -25.54 9.71 4.87
CA PRO A 160 -24.82 10.32 5.99
C PRO A 160 -24.84 9.42 7.22
N ALA A 161 -23.75 9.48 8.00
CA ALA A 161 -23.65 8.75 9.26
C ALA A 161 -22.86 9.51 10.31
N SER A 162 -23.05 9.16 11.58
CA SER A 162 -22.26 9.67 12.69
C SER A 162 -21.54 8.52 13.41
N VAL A 163 -20.38 8.83 13.98
CA VAL A 163 -19.58 7.90 14.81
C VAL A 163 -19.41 8.50 16.19
N THR A 164 -19.68 7.74 17.22
CA THR A 164 -19.35 8.06 18.61
C THR A 164 -18.28 7.06 19.09
N VAL A 165 -17.20 7.56 19.70
CA VAL A 165 -16.15 6.72 20.28
C VAL A 165 -16.24 6.79 21.79
N ASN A 166 -16.63 5.68 22.42
CA ASN A 166 -16.70 5.50 23.85
C ASN A 166 -15.38 4.91 24.36
N THR A 167 -14.66 5.65 25.19
CA THR A 167 -13.33 5.24 25.65
C THR A 167 -13.02 5.76 27.05
N GLU A 168 -11.85 5.41 27.59
CA GLU A 168 -11.39 5.81 28.92
C GLU A 168 -11.23 7.32 29.06
N ALA A 169 -11.48 7.84 30.23
CA ALA A 169 -11.27 9.25 30.53
C ALA A 169 -9.78 9.63 30.33
N GLY A 170 -9.55 10.72 29.59
CA GLY A 170 -8.19 11.23 29.31
C GLY A 170 -7.46 10.54 28.17
N TRP A 171 -8.07 9.54 27.51
CA TRP A 171 -7.52 9.00 26.27
C TRP A 171 -7.74 9.96 25.11
N LYS A 172 -6.77 9.98 24.19
CA LYS A 172 -6.82 10.82 22.99
C LYS A 172 -7.54 10.08 21.87
N ILE A 173 -8.14 10.85 20.96
CA ILE A 173 -8.69 10.36 19.70
C ILE A 173 -8.16 11.25 18.59
N VAL A 174 -7.64 10.63 17.52
CA VAL A 174 -7.28 11.34 16.29
C VAL A 174 -7.79 10.58 15.08
N THR A 175 -8.35 11.30 14.12
CA THR A 175 -8.89 10.79 12.86
C THR A 175 -8.94 11.93 11.84
N GLY A 176 -9.06 11.59 10.54
CA GLY A 176 -9.35 12.53 9.47
C GLY A 176 -10.79 13.04 9.42
N MET A 177 -11.72 12.42 10.18
CA MET A 177 -13.15 12.78 10.15
C MET A 177 -13.45 14.17 10.72
N THR A 178 -14.52 14.77 10.25
CA THR A 178 -15.05 16.04 10.78
C THR A 178 -15.64 15.83 12.17
N SER A 179 -15.16 16.62 13.15
CA SER A 179 -15.71 16.59 14.51
C SER A 179 -17.12 17.18 14.55
N ALA A 180 -18.04 16.46 15.19
CA ALA A 180 -19.43 16.88 15.48
C ALA A 180 -19.67 17.08 16.97
N GLY A 181 -18.60 17.16 17.79
CA GLY A 181 -18.64 17.34 19.24
C GLY A 181 -17.61 16.44 19.92
N PRO A 182 -17.54 16.44 21.27
CA PRO A 182 -16.63 15.58 22.01
C PRO A 182 -16.85 14.11 21.67
N HIS A 183 -15.80 13.43 21.17
CA HIS A 183 -15.80 12.02 20.74
C HIS A 183 -16.87 11.66 19.69
N ARG A 184 -17.40 12.68 18.98
CA ARG A 184 -18.42 12.49 17.94
C ARG A 184 -17.91 13.04 16.62
N TYR A 185 -18.16 12.26 15.56
CA TYR A 185 -17.70 12.55 14.21
C TYR A 185 -18.84 12.33 13.23
N ALA A 186 -18.78 12.98 12.07
CA ALA A 186 -19.79 12.86 11.03
C ALA A 186 -19.14 12.69 9.64
N ALA A 187 -19.80 11.92 8.80
CA ALA A 187 -19.50 11.77 7.39
C ALA A 187 -20.76 11.97 6.56
N SER A 188 -20.63 12.55 5.37
CA SER A 188 -21.74 12.81 4.44
C SER A 188 -22.11 11.57 3.62
N ASN A 189 -21.20 10.63 3.48
CA ASN A 189 -21.36 9.39 2.74
C ASN A 189 -20.50 8.27 3.34
N TYR A 190 -20.75 7.04 2.93
CA TYR A 190 -20.04 5.87 3.46
C TYR A 190 -18.57 5.81 3.02
N HIS A 191 -18.23 6.29 1.83
CA HIS A 191 -16.84 6.32 1.36
C HIS A 191 -15.97 7.17 2.29
N ASP A 192 -16.42 8.37 2.64
CA ASP A 192 -15.73 9.24 3.60
C ASP A 192 -15.73 8.65 5.01
N LEU A 193 -16.79 7.92 5.39
CA LEU A 193 -16.90 7.29 6.71
C LEU A 193 -15.80 6.24 6.94
N VAL A 194 -15.55 5.38 5.96
CA VAL A 194 -14.63 4.24 6.12
C VAL A 194 -13.19 4.54 5.74
N ASP A 195 -12.94 5.62 5.01
CA ASP A 195 -11.60 6.05 4.57
C ASP A 195 -10.93 7.04 5.56
N MET A 196 -11.28 6.95 6.85
CA MET A 196 -10.78 7.82 7.92
C MET A 196 -10.44 6.98 9.15
N PRO A 197 -9.25 6.36 9.22
CA PRO A 197 -8.84 5.56 10.36
C PRO A 197 -8.78 6.36 11.66
N PHE A 198 -8.85 5.65 12.77
CA PHE A 198 -8.82 6.21 14.11
C PHE A 198 -7.66 5.66 14.93
N PHE A 199 -6.94 6.54 15.61
CA PHE A 199 -6.16 6.21 16.79
C PHE A 199 -6.94 6.61 18.05
N VAL A 200 -7.06 5.68 18.97
CA VAL A 200 -7.75 5.88 20.25
C VAL A 200 -6.86 5.35 21.38
N GLY A 201 -6.55 6.17 22.39
CA GLY A 201 -5.74 5.70 23.52
C GLY A 201 -4.64 6.64 23.96
N GLN A 202 -3.52 6.05 24.41
CA GLN A 202 -2.34 6.77 24.90
C GLN A 202 -1.24 6.76 23.83
N PHE A 203 -1.05 7.90 23.17
CA PHE A 203 -0.04 8.10 22.13
C PHE A 203 0.44 9.55 22.16
N ASP A 204 1.59 9.81 21.54
CA ASP A 204 2.07 11.17 21.36
C ASP A 204 1.35 11.84 20.19
N LEU A 205 0.97 13.10 20.37
CA LEU A 205 0.26 13.88 19.37
C LEU A 205 0.76 15.32 19.35
N ASP A 206 1.28 15.74 18.22
CA ASP A 206 1.62 17.13 17.91
C ASP A 206 0.85 17.61 16.70
N SER A 207 0.84 18.93 16.48
CA SER A 207 0.30 19.55 15.29
C SER A 207 1.08 20.78 14.90
N ALA A 208 1.12 21.05 13.60
CA ALA A 208 1.70 22.28 13.03
C ALA A 208 0.86 22.75 11.84
N GLN A 209 0.94 24.03 11.52
CA GLN A 209 0.38 24.54 10.27
C GLN A 209 1.40 24.40 9.15
N ILE A 210 0.99 23.74 8.05
CA ILE A 210 1.77 23.59 6.83
C ILE A 210 0.86 23.89 5.64
N SER A 211 1.32 24.72 4.71
CA SER A 211 0.52 25.16 3.54
C SER A 211 -0.87 25.70 3.90
N GLY A 212 -1.00 26.37 5.06
CA GLY A 212 -2.25 26.99 5.49
C GLY A 212 -3.26 26.07 6.19
N THR A 213 -2.95 24.78 6.35
CA THR A 213 -3.81 23.80 7.02
C THR A 213 -3.11 23.13 8.20
N TRP A 214 -3.90 22.51 9.08
CA TRP A 214 -3.35 21.77 10.21
C TRP A 214 -2.88 20.37 9.77
N VAL A 215 -1.63 20.05 10.12
CA VAL A 215 -1.04 18.71 10.01
C VAL A 215 -0.81 18.19 11.42
N ARG A 216 -1.23 16.96 11.69
CA ARG A 216 -1.08 16.26 12.97
C ARG A 216 -0.13 15.09 12.80
N PHE A 217 0.70 14.86 13.80
CA PHE A 217 1.54 13.67 13.88
C PHE A 217 1.22 12.91 15.17
N ALA A 218 0.59 11.75 15.03
CA ALA A 218 0.29 10.83 16.12
C ALA A 218 1.25 9.63 16.04
N SER A 219 1.94 9.31 17.14
CA SER A 219 2.88 8.19 17.19
C SER A 219 2.64 7.30 18.40
N TYR A 220 2.51 5.99 18.15
CA TYR A 220 2.37 4.96 19.18
C TYR A 220 3.52 3.93 19.06
N PRO A 221 4.05 3.40 20.19
CA PRO A 221 3.80 3.77 21.58
C PRO A 221 4.24 5.20 21.92
N SER A 222 3.67 5.77 22.99
CA SER A 222 4.18 7.04 23.51
C SER A 222 5.67 6.93 23.82
N GLY A 223 6.44 7.94 23.38
CA GLY A 223 7.90 7.95 23.54
C GLY A 223 8.66 7.18 22.45
N SER A 224 8.01 6.50 21.50
CA SER A 224 8.69 5.76 20.43
C SER A 224 9.40 6.68 19.42
N VAL A 225 8.84 7.86 19.17
CA VAL A 225 9.42 8.86 18.27
C VAL A 225 9.61 10.16 19.03
N THR A 226 10.81 10.38 19.54
CA THR A 226 11.16 11.56 20.36
C THR A 226 12.48 12.19 19.92
N GLY A 227 12.78 13.41 20.40
CA GLY A 227 14.06 14.08 20.13
C GLY A 227 14.34 14.30 18.64
N GLY A 228 15.53 13.93 18.20
CA GLY A 228 15.99 14.10 16.82
C GLY A 228 15.08 13.46 15.76
N PRO A 229 14.68 12.19 15.88
CA PRO A 229 13.75 11.56 14.96
C PRO A 229 12.41 12.31 14.82
N ARG A 230 11.84 12.81 15.92
CA ARG A 230 10.57 13.58 15.86
C ARG A 230 10.74 14.93 15.16
N VAL A 231 11.87 15.61 15.40
CA VAL A 231 12.23 16.84 14.69
C VAL A 231 12.37 16.57 13.18
N ALA A 232 13.06 15.49 12.80
CA ALA A 232 13.26 15.12 11.41
C ALA A 232 11.94 14.84 10.67
N VAL A 233 10.95 14.20 11.31
CA VAL A 233 9.60 14.03 10.75
C VAL A 233 9.01 15.40 10.40
N TRP A 234 8.99 16.34 11.34
CA TRP A 234 8.42 17.67 11.09
C TRP A 234 9.17 18.48 10.03
N GLU A 235 10.50 18.34 9.97
CA GLU A 235 11.31 18.96 8.92
C GLU A 235 10.96 18.37 7.54
N ALA A 236 10.85 17.05 7.42
CA ALA A 236 10.44 16.40 6.18
C ALA A 236 9.05 16.87 5.73
N LEU A 237 8.05 16.87 6.61
CA LEU A 237 6.68 17.29 6.29
C LEU A 237 6.60 18.74 5.80
N LYS A 238 7.38 19.66 6.42
CA LYS A 238 7.43 21.07 6.01
C LYS A 238 8.04 21.27 4.62
N LEU A 239 8.82 20.32 4.13
CA LEU A 239 9.45 20.35 2.80
C LEU A 239 8.62 19.60 1.76
N VAL A 240 8.13 18.42 2.08
CA VAL A 240 7.35 17.55 1.18
C VAL A 240 6.00 18.18 0.83
N ILE A 241 5.17 18.50 1.84
CA ILE A 241 3.80 18.95 1.61
C ILE A 241 3.73 20.18 0.67
N PRO A 242 4.54 21.23 0.84
CA PRO A 242 4.50 22.36 -0.10
C PRO A 242 4.96 21.99 -1.52
N ALA A 243 5.88 21.02 -1.67
CA ALA A 243 6.35 20.57 -2.97
C ALA A 243 5.22 19.83 -3.74
N GLU A 244 4.45 19.00 -3.07
CA GLU A 244 3.32 18.27 -3.64
C GLU A 244 2.10 19.17 -3.91
N VAL A 245 1.79 20.09 -3.00
CA VAL A 245 0.73 21.09 -3.20
C VAL A 245 0.95 21.88 -4.49
N LYS A 246 2.20 22.19 -4.86
CA LYS A 246 2.50 22.89 -6.12
C LYS A 246 2.09 22.12 -7.37
N VAL A 247 2.09 20.79 -7.32
CA VAL A 247 1.69 19.94 -8.46
C VAL A 247 0.22 20.19 -8.80
N PHE A 248 -0.66 20.19 -7.81
CA PHE A 248 -2.11 20.34 -7.99
C PHE A 248 -2.62 21.78 -7.84
N GLY A 249 -1.87 22.63 -7.14
CA GLY A 249 -2.21 24.04 -6.89
C GLY A 249 -3.21 24.26 -5.76
N GLU A 250 -3.58 23.23 -5.01
CA GLU A 250 -4.49 23.30 -3.86
C GLU A 250 -4.16 22.26 -2.81
N VAL A 251 -4.53 22.53 -1.55
CA VAL A 251 -4.54 21.55 -0.46
C VAL A 251 -5.92 20.88 -0.42
N PRO A 252 -6.03 19.54 -0.55
CA PRO A 252 -7.32 18.88 -0.70
C PRO A 252 -8.01 18.55 0.64
N TRP A 253 -7.40 18.88 1.78
CA TRP A 253 -7.88 18.58 3.13
C TRP A 253 -7.98 19.82 4.00
N ASN A 254 -8.82 19.76 5.01
CA ASN A 254 -8.86 20.77 6.09
C ASN A 254 -7.83 20.48 7.19
N THR A 255 -7.63 19.20 7.49
CA THR A 255 -6.63 18.70 8.42
C THR A 255 -6.08 17.40 7.87
N TYR A 256 -4.77 17.19 7.97
CA TYR A 256 -4.11 15.92 7.59
C TYR A 256 -3.49 15.27 8.83
N SER A 257 -3.55 13.95 8.93
CA SER A 257 -3.02 13.22 10.09
C SER A 257 -2.08 12.09 9.65
N LEU A 258 -0.83 12.13 10.12
CA LEU A 258 0.07 10.98 10.09
C LEU A 258 -0.21 10.14 11.33
N LEU A 259 -0.55 8.86 11.13
CA LEU A 259 -0.89 7.90 12.18
C LEU A 259 0.17 6.80 12.18
N GLN A 260 1.21 6.93 13.00
CA GLN A 260 2.38 6.05 12.97
C GLN A 260 2.40 5.10 14.16
N ILE A 261 2.54 3.81 13.88
CA ILE A 261 2.85 2.76 14.86
C ILE A 261 4.30 2.32 14.66
N THR A 262 5.06 2.25 15.76
CA THR A 262 6.41 1.69 15.76
C THR A 262 6.43 0.44 16.63
N ASP A 263 6.55 -0.73 16.02
CA ASP A 263 6.52 -2.02 16.74
C ASP A 263 7.80 -2.84 16.48
N PRO A 264 8.49 -3.32 17.55
CA PRO A 264 9.71 -4.13 17.37
C PRO A 264 9.52 -5.45 16.65
N SER A 265 8.31 -5.97 16.58
CA SER A 265 8.00 -7.21 15.84
C SER A 265 7.81 -6.99 14.35
N TYR A 266 7.71 -5.73 13.91
CA TYR A 266 7.55 -5.37 12.50
C TYR A 266 8.90 -5.16 11.84
N SER A 267 9.10 -5.76 10.68
CA SER A 267 10.34 -5.62 9.88
C SER A 267 10.11 -4.66 8.71
N GLY A 268 10.90 -3.61 8.61
CA GLY A 268 10.77 -2.60 7.57
C GLY A 268 9.71 -1.55 7.88
N GLY A 269 9.02 -1.07 6.86
CA GLY A 269 7.96 -0.07 6.94
C GLY A 269 6.89 -0.31 5.88
N SER A 270 5.66 0.05 6.21
CA SER A 270 4.50 0.02 5.32
C SER A 270 3.63 1.23 5.61
N GLY A 271 3.14 1.89 4.56
CA GLY A 271 2.12 2.94 4.62
C GLY A 271 0.80 2.46 4.03
N LEU A 272 -0.28 3.13 4.39
CA LEU A 272 -1.58 3.01 3.75
C LEU A 272 -2.26 4.36 3.72
N GLU A 273 -2.49 4.80 2.54
CA GLU A 273 -3.09 6.08 2.23
C GLU A 273 -4.59 6.15 2.55
N HIS A 274 -5.02 7.31 3.03
CA HIS A 274 -6.42 7.66 3.26
C HIS A 274 -6.70 9.08 2.77
N GLN A 275 -7.97 9.46 2.69
CA GLN A 275 -8.37 10.74 2.09
C GLN A 275 -7.75 11.97 2.77
N ASN A 276 -7.60 11.95 4.12
CA ASN A 276 -7.04 13.04 4.92
C ASN A 276 -6.04 12.54 5.98
N SER A 277 -5.48 11.36 5.77
CA SER A 277 -4.49 10.74 6.65
C SER A 277 -3.75 9.62 5.94
N HIS A 278 -2.74 9.08 6.58
CA HIS A 278 -2.19 7.77 6.27
C HIS A 278 -1.83 7.03 7.57
N VAL A 279 -1.76 5.71 7.49
CA VAL A 279 -1.35 4.86 8.60
C VAL A 279 -0.01 4.22 8.26
N ASP A 280 1.02 4.48 9.07
CA ASP A 280 2.31 3.83 8.95
C ASP A 280 2.51 2.78 10.03
N VAL A 281 3.00 1.60 9.65
CA VAL A 281 3.48 0.58 10.59
C VAL A 281 4.97 0.36 10.30
N LEU A 282 5.81 0.66 11.28
CA LEU A 282 7.26 0.71 11.12
C LEU A 282 7.98 -0.16 12.17
N GLY A 283 9.04 -0.85 11.74
CA GLY A 283 10.04 -1.35 12.66
C GLY A 283 10.92 -0.20 13.21
N PRO A 284 11.44 -0.29 14.44
CA PRO A 284 12.28 0.77 15.03
C PRO A 284 13.50 1.15 14.20
N GLY A 285 14.02 0.22 13.41
CA GLY A 285 15.15 0.44 12.51
C GLY A 285 14.89 1.43 11.35
N MET A 286 13.62 1.73 11.06
CA MET A 286 13.23 2.70 10.03
C MET A 286 13.37 4.14 10.50
N LEU A 287 13.34 4.38 11.83
CA LEU A 287 13.39 5.73 12.38
C LEU A 287 14.73 6.40 12.09
N GLY A 288 14.68 7.59 11.48
CA GLY A 288 15.87 8.37 11.12
C GLY A 288 16.61 7.87 9.88
N THR A 289 16.08 6.89 9.15
CA THR A 289 16.62 6.48 7.85
C THR A 289 16.19 7.44 6.73
N PRO A 290 16.96 7.55 5.63
CA PRO A 290 16.56 8.34 4.47
C PRO A 290 15.30 7.86 3.77
N VAL A 291 14.86 6.62 3.99
CA VAL A 291 13.65 6.03 3.38
C VAL A 291 12.37 6.63 3.97
N LEU A 292 12.40 7.07 5.23
CA LEU A 292 11.19 7.54 5.90
C LEU A 292 10.59 8.81 5.30
N PRO A 293 11.34 9.85 4.91
CA PRO A 293 10.80 10.99 4.16
C PRO A 293 10.14 10.60 2.84
N SER A 294 10.72 9.65 2.09
CA SER A 294 10.15 9.13 0.84
C SER A 294 8.82 8.42 1.08
N LEU A 295 8.71 7.59 2.14
CA LEU A 295 7.43 6.96 2.52
C LEU A 295 6.37 8.03 2.82
N TYR A 296 6.67 9.03 3.63
CA TYR A 296 5.71 10.10 3.92
C TYR A 296 5.30 10.87 2.68
N ALA A 297 6.25 11.16 1.76
CA ALA A 297 5.94 11.81 0.50
C ALA A 297 4.99 10.95 -0.36
N HIS A 298 5.24 9.65 -0.44
CA HIS A 298 4.38 8.72 -1.16
C HIS A 298 2.95 8.75 -0.60
N GLU A 299 2.79 8.54 0.71
CA GLU A 299 1.49 8.48 1.36
C GLU A 299 0.72 9.82 1.31
N ILE A 300 1.42 10.95 1.41
CA ILE A 300 0.78 12.26 1.33
C ILE A 300 0.32 12.57 -0.09
N PHE A 301 1.11 12.21 -1.11
CA PHE A 301 0.72 12.41 -2.51
C PHE A 301 -0.56 11.67 -2.88
N HIS A 302 -0.81 10.54 -2.25
CA HIS A 302 -2.04 9.79 -2.41
C HIS A 302 -3.31 10.56 -2.03
N ALA A 303 -3.23 11.57 -1.20
CA ALA A 303 -4.39 12.43 -0.93
C ALA A 303 -4.99 13.04 -2.21
N TRP A 304 -4.17 13.23 -3.25
CA TRP A 304 -4.62 13.60 -4.60
C TRP A 304 -4.73 12.36 -5.51
N ASN A 305 -3.66 11.60 -5.69
CA ASN A 305 -3.53 10.44 -6.57
C ASN A 305 -3.42 9.17 -5.71
N VAL A 306 -4.44 8.59 -5.39
CA VAL A 306 -5.53 7.80 -5.80
C VAL A 306 -6.83 8.16 -5.02
N LYS A 307 -6.72 8.83 -3.87
CA LYS A 307 -7.92 9.05 -3.05
C LYS A 307 -8.91 9.98 -3.73
N ARG A 308 -8.45 10.87 -4.58
CA ARG A 308 -9.28 11.80 -5.35
C ARG A 308 -9.17 11.60 -6.86
N LEU A 309 -7.99 11.61 -7.45
CA LEU A 309 -7.74 11.27 -8.85
C LEU A 309 -7.55 9.75 -8.97
N ARG A 310 -8.57 9.03 -9.44
CA ARG A 310 -8.68 7.57 -9.40
C ARG A 310 -9.02 7.00 -10.77
N PRO A 311 -8.47 5.83 -11.16
CA PRO A 311 -8.95 5.10 -12.33
C PRO A 311 -10.45 4.83 -12.29
N SER A 312 -11.10 4.86 -13.44
CA SER A 312 -12.56 4.64 -13.58
C SER A 312 -13.01 3.28 -13.07
N GLU A 313 -12.17 2.25 -13.15
CA GLU A 313 -12.44 0.90 -12.67
C GLU A 313 -12.59 0.85 -11.14
N MET A 314 -11.95 1.79 -10.43
CA MET A 314 -12.03 1.92 -8.97
C MET A 314 -12.97 3.06 -8.52
N TRP A 315 -13.81 3.60 -9.42
CA TRP A 315 -14.72 4.69 -9.09
C TRP A 315 -16.19 4.34 -9.37
N PRO A 316 -17.08 4.36 -8.36
CA PRO A 316 -16.77 4.43 -6.92
C PRO A 316 -16.16 3.12 -6.41
N TYR A 317 -15.59 3.12 -5.20
CA TYR A 317 -15.19 1.87 -4.56
C TYR A 317 -16.39 0.97 -4.31
N ARG A 318 -16.18 -0.34 -4.54
CA ARG A 318 -17.04 -1.43 -4.08
C ARG A 318 -16.29 -2.18 -2.99
N TYR A 319 -16.96 -2.53 -1.93
CA TYR A 319 -16.31 -3.07 -0.73
C TYR A 319 -16.47 -4.58 -0.60
N ASP A 320 -17.18 -5.22 -1.50
CA ASP A 320 -17.56 -6.64 -1.49
C ASP A 320 -16.72 -7.50 -2.42
N GLU A 321 -16.00 -6.90 -3.36
CA GLU A 321 -15.23 -7.60 -4.38
C GLU A 321 -13.97 -6.84 -4.80
N GLU A 322 -13.07 -7.53 -5.48
CA GLU A 322 -11.88 -6.96 -6.13
C GLU A 322 -12.28 -5.93 -7.19
N GLN A 323 -11.47 -4.87 -7.33
CA GLN A 323 -11.61 -3.87 -8.39
C GLN A 323 -10.29 -3.73 -9.17
N PRO A 324 -9.92 -4.73 -9.97
CA PRO A 324 -8.69 -4.68 -10.74
C PRO A 324 -8.71 -3.55 -11.76
N THR A 325 -7.56 -2.89 -11.93
CA THR A 325 -7.36 -1.84 -12.94
C THR A 325 -6.01 -2.04 -13.62
N PRO A 326 -5.90 -1.81 -14.95
CA PRO A 326 -4.61 -1.78 -15.62
C PRO A 326 -3.79 -0.52 -15.30
N LEU A 327 -4.37 0.44 -14.57
CA LEU A 327 -3.79 1.77 -14.33
C LEU A 327 -3.19 1.93 -12.93
N LEU A 328 -2.97 0.83 -12.18
CA LEU A 328 -2.38 0.92 -10.84
C LEU A 328 -0.97 1.50 -10.87
N TRP A 329 -0.22 1.31 -11.95
CA TRP A 329 1.07 1.96 -12.16
C TRP A 329 0.99 3.49 -12.18
N ILE A 330 -0.19 4.08 -12.51
CA ILE A 330 -0.43 5.52 -12.39
C ILE A 330 -0.74 5.86 -10.94
N SER A 331 -1.56 5.05 -10.26
CA SER A 331 -1.93 5.29 -8.87
C SER A 331 -0.75 5.17 -7.92
N GLU A 332 0.10 4.15 -8.12
CA GLU A 332 1.23 3.84 -7.24
C GLU A 332 2.57 4.31 -7.82
N GLY A 333 2.87 3.90 -9.05
CA GLY A 333 4.17 4.19 -9.66
C GLY A 333 4.39 5.68 -9.95
N ILE A 334 3.38 6.39 -10.44
CA ILE A 334 3.48 7.86 -10.60
C ILE A 334 3.54 8.54 -9.22
N THR A 335 2.83 8.04 -8.20
CA THR A 335 2.96 8.52 -6.82
C THR A 335 4.39 8.36 -6.32
N ASP A 336 5.00 7.20 -6.55
CA ASP A 336 6.39 6.92 -6.19
C ASP A 336 7.40 7.83 -6.94
N TYR A 337 7.12 8.20 -8.19
CA TYR A 337 7.88 9.23 -8.91
C TYR A 337 7.75 10.61 -8.24
N TYR A 338 6.53 10.99 -7.83
CA TYR A 338 6.30 12.27 -7.17
C TYR A 338 6.84 12.30 -5.74
N ALA A 339 6.95 11.18 -5.05
CA ALA A 339 7.67 11.08 -3.78
C ALA A 339 9.14 11.48 -3.94
N ASP A 340 9.84 10.91 -4.91
CA ASP A 340 11.22 11.30 -5.25
C ASP A 340 11.32 12.78 -5.66
N LEU A 341 10.35 13.25 -6.44
CA LEU A 341 10.30 14.67 -6.83
C LEU A 341 10.03 15.60 -5.65
N ALA A 342 9.19 15.20 -4.70
CA ALA A 342 8.93 16.00 -3.50
C ALA A 342 10.20 16.14 -2.64
N GLU A 343 11.00 15.07 -2.54
CA GLU A 343 12.28 15.11 -1.83
C GLU A 343 13.29 16.08 -2.48
N VAL A 344 13.46 16.01 -3.80
CA VAL A 344 14.42 16.89 -4.48
C VAL A 344 13.90 18.32 -4.61
N ARG A 345 12.61 18.52 -4.88
CA ARG A 345 11.97 19.84 -4.99
C ARG A 345 11.85 20.54 -3.62
N GLY A 346 11.70 19.75 -2.55
CA GLY A 346 11.71 20.20 -1.17
C GLY A 346 13.11 20.45 -0.61
N GLY A 347 14.14 19.90 -1.23
CA GLY A 347 15.54 20.04 -0.81
C GLY A 347 15.97 19.05 0.28
N ILE A 348 15.25 17.93 0.45
CA ILE A 348 15.66 16.82 1.33
C ILE A 348 16.84 16.09 0.71
N VAL A 349 16.78 15.84 -0.60
CA VAL A 349 17.90 15.30 -1.37
C VAL A 349 18.37 16.31 -2.41
N ASP A 350 19.65 16.25 -2.78
CA ASP A 350 20.18 17.01 -3.90
C ASP A 350 19.89 16.30 -5.24
N PRO A 351 20.14 16.93 -6.40
CA PRO A 351 19.94 16.27 -7.71
C PRO A 351 20.67 14.94 -7.85
N LYS A 352 21.83 14.76 -7.21
CA LYS A 352 22.58 13.50 -7.27
C LYS A 352 21.86 12.40 -6.48
N GLY A 353 21.29 12.75 -5.32
CA GLY A 353 20.45 11.84 -4.55
C GLY A 353 19.24 11.37 -5.36
N PHE A 354 18.54 12.28 -6.04
CA PHE A 354 17.43 11.92 -6.94
C PHE A 354 17.88 10.96 -8.06
N TYR A 355 19.07 11.18 -8.65
CA TYR A 355 19.57 10.27 -9.68
C TYR A 355 19.98 8.91 -9.12
N VAL A 356 20.39 8.82 -7.86
CA VAL A 356 20.64 7.54 -7.17
C VAL A 356 19.33 6.79 -7.01
N LEU A 357 18.30 7.41 -6.45
CA LEU A 357 16.96 6.79 -6.30
C LEU A 357 16.43 6.27 -7.64
N THR A 358 16.54 7.08 -8.71
CA THR A 358 16.15 6.67 -10.07
C THR A 358 16.97 5.48 -10.58
N GLY A 359 18.28 5.47 -10.35
CA GLY A 359 19.18 4.38 -10.77
C GLY A 359 18.92 3.08 -10.02
N ASP A 360 18.58 3.15 -8.73
CA ASP A 360 18.22 2.00 -7.91
C ASP A 360 16.93 1.36 -8.43
N LYS A 361 15.90 2.15 -8.75
CA LYS A 361 14.66 1.66 -9.40
C LYS A 361 14.92 1.05 -10.79
N MET A 362 15.85 1.63 -11.57
CA MET A 362 16.25 1.03 -12.86
C MET A 362 16.89 -0.34 -12.66
N SER A 363 17.73 -0.49 -11.65
CA SER A 363 18.39 -1.77 -11.32
C SER A 363 17.38 -2.81 -10.84
N GLU A 364 16.43 -2.41 -9.99
CA GLU A 364 15.35 -3.28 -9.50
C GLU A 364 14.48 -3.79 -10.65
N VAL A 365 14.11 -2.93 -11.58
CA VAL A 365 13.31 -3.31 -12.76
C VAL A 365 14.11 -4.21 -13.71
N ASP A 366 15.41 -3.99 -13.86
CA ASP A 366 16.28 -4.82 -14.71
C ASP A 366 16.47 -6.24 -14.15
N GLU A 367 16.39 -6.39 -12.83
CA GLU A 367 16.45 -7.69 -12.11
C GLU A 367 15.09 -8.42 -12.09
N THR A 368 13.99 -7.73 -12.39
CA THR A 368 12.63 -8.30 -12.38
C THR A 368 12.32 -8.99 -13.71
N PRO A 369 11.60 -10.13 -13.72
CA PRO A 369 11.14 -10.75 -14.95
C PRO A 369 10.35 -9.80 -15.84
N PRO A 370 10.52 -9.82 -17.19
CA PRO A 370 9.82 -8.91 -18.09
C PRO A 370 8.30 -9.06 -18.02
N VAL A 371 7.61 -8.02 -17.60
CA VAL A 371 6.14 -7.94 -17.51
C VAL A 371 5.65 -6.58 -18.00
N ALA A 372 4.47 -6.53 -18.63
CA ALA A 372 3.82 -5.28 -18.97
C ALA A 372 3.36 -4.55 -17.70
N LEU A 373 3.40 -3.21 -17.69
CA LEU A 373 2.93 -2.43 -16.53
C LEU A 373 1.44 -2.65 -16.26
N GLU A 374 0.62 -2.76 -17.31
CA GLU A 374 -0.80 -3.04 -17.19
C GLU A 374 -1.07 -4.45 -16.66
N ASP A 375 -0.30 -5.47 -17.09
CA ASP A 375 -0.41 -6.83 -16.56
C ASP A 375 -0.04 -6.89 -15.07
N ALA A 376 1.05 -6.22 -14.68
CA ALA A 376 1.46 -6.15 -13.28
C ALA A 376 0.41 -5.43 -12.41
N SER A 377 -0.17 -4.34 -12.94
CA SER A 377 -1.25 -3.60 -12.28
C SER A 377 -2.50 -4.46 -12.06
N LEU A 378 -2.93 -5.19 -13.09
CA LEU A 378 -4.10 -6.09 -13.03
C LEU A 378 -3.88 -7.24 -12.05
N SER A 379 -2.66 -7.75 -11.97
CA SER A 379 -2.33 -8.95 -11.20
C SER A 379 -2.15 -8.69 -9.70
N THR A 380 -2.21 -7.45 -9.24
CA THR A 380 -1.92 -7.09 -7.85
C THR A 380 -2.77 -7.87 -6.85
N TRP A 381 -4.06 -8.05 -7.13
CA TRP A 381 -5.02 -8.73 -6.25
C TRP A 381 -4.74 -10.22 -5.99
N ILE A 382 -3.94 -10.86 -6.84
CA ILE A 382 -3.57 -12.28 -6.67
C ILE A 382 -2.15 -12.46 -6.11
N HIS A 383 -1.45 -11.37 -5.82
CA HIS A 383 -0.09 -11.34 -5.25
C HIS A 383 0.87 -12.32 -5.95
N PRO A 384 1.27 -12.06 -7.22
CA PRO A 384 2.15 -12.96 -7.97
C PRO A 384 3.43 -13.28 -7.20
N ARG A 385 3.85 -14.54 -7.24
CA ARG A 385 5.05 -15.04 -6.54
C ARG A 385 6.26 -15.21 -7.45
N ASP A 386 6.20 -14.70 -8.66
CA ASP A 386 7.24 -14.77 -9.67
C ASP A 386 8.21 -13.58 -9.65
N GLY A 387 8.09 -12.71 -8.66
CA GLY A 387 8.88 -11.48 -8.49
C GLY A 387 8.28 -10.25 -9.18
N THR A 388 7.12 -10.36 -9.84
CA THR A 388 6.49 -9.23 -10.54
C THR A 388 5.44 -8.48 -9.72
N GLY A 389 5.10 -8.98 -8.52
CA GLY A 389 3.94 -8.55 -7.74
C GLY A 389 3.88 -7.05 -7.40
N TYR A 390 5.04 -6.39 -7.28
CA TYR A 390 5.13 -4.97 -6.93
C TYR A 390 5.87 -4.12 -7.96
N VAL A 391 6.20 -4.69 -9.14
CA VAL A 391 7.03 -3.99 -10.14
C VAL A 391 6.37 -2.74 -10.71
N TYR A 392 5.05 -2.61 -10.59
CA TYR A 392 4.32 -1.41 -11.03
C TYR A 392 4.68 -0.16 -10.21
N TYR A 393 5.26 -0.28 -9.00
CA TYR A 393 5.85 0.84 -8.26
C TYR A 393 7.12 1.36 -8.97
N PRO A 394 8.26 0.64 -8.97
CA PRO A 394 9.49 1.16 -9.55
C PRO A 394 9.38 1.36 -11.06
N LYS A 395 8.76 0.43 -11.79
CA LYS A 395 8.61 0.55 -13.25
C LYS A 395 7.63 1.67 -13.64
N GLY A 396 6.56 1.88 -12.86
CA GLY A 396 5.63 2.99 -13.07
C GLY A 396 6.26 4.35 -12.72
N SER A 397 7.08 4.41 -11.67
CA SER A 397 7.88 5.59 -11.33
C SER A 397 8.82 5.98 -12.48
N LEU A 398 9.52 5.00 -13.06
CA LEU A 398 10.38 5.22 -14.22
C LEU A 398 9.59 5.63 -15.47
N ALA A 399 8.39 5.08 -15.69
CA ALA A 399 7.50 5.53 -16.76
C ALA A 399 7.13 7.01 -16.57
N GLY A 400 6.79 7.43 -15.37
CA GLY A 400 6.53 8.83 -15.01
C GLY A 400 7.71 9.74 -15.29
N PHE A 401 8.90 9.34 -14.86
CA PHE A 401 10.14 10.07 -15.13
C PHE A 401 10.41 10.25 -16.64
N LEU A 402 10.27 9.19 -17.43
CA LEU A 402 10.46 9.27 -18.87
C LEU A 402 9.37 10.10 -19.56
N LEU A 403 8.11 9.95 -19.16
CA LEU A 403 7.01 10.75 -19.69
C LEU A 403 7.19 12.24 -19.38
N ASP A 404 7.62 12.62 -18.18
CA ASP A 404 7.86 14.02 -17.83
C ASP A 404 8.97 14.63 -18.71
N ILE A 405 10.09 13.92 -18.92
CA ILE A 405 11.15 14.36 -19.85
C ILE A 405 10.60 14.51 -21.28
N MET A 406 9.84 13.53 -21.77
CA MET A 406 9.33 13.54 -23.15
C MET A 406 8.28 14.63 -23.38
N ILE A 407 7.44 14.93 -22.39
CA ILE A 407 6.47 16.03 -22.43
C ILE A 407 7.21 17.36 -22.46
N ARG A 408 8.20 17.56 -21.59
CA ARG A 408 9.03 18.77 -21.52
C ARG A 408 9.79 18.98 -22.83
N ASP A 409 10.37 17.92 -23.39
CA ASP A 409 11.04 17.99 -24.68
C ASP A 409 10.06 18.40 -25.80
N ALA A 410 8.94 17.73 -25.94
CA ALA A 410 7.96 18.00 -26.99
C ALA A 410 7.33 19.41 -26.88
N SER A 411 7.14 19.90 -25.63
CA SER A 411 6.56 21.22 -25.36
C SER A 411 7.58 22.36 -25.32
N ASP A 412 8.86 22.08 -25.49
CA ASP A 412 9.97 23.03 -25.22
C ASP A 412 9.93 23.57 -23.77
N ASN A 413 9.67 22.68 -22.81
CA ASN A 413 9.52 22.93 -21.39
C ASN A 413 8.36 23.86 -21.00
N HIS A 414 7.32 23.99 -21.86
CA HIS A 414 6.11 24.76 -21.53
C HIS A 414 5.05 23.92 -20.79
N ALA A 415 5.18 22.60 -20.76
CA ALA A 415 4.34 21.67 -20.04
C ALA A 415 5.18 20.54 -19.44
N SER A 416 4.62 19.88 -18.46
CA SER A 416 5.22 18.80 -17.66
C SER A 416 4.18 17.74 -17.28
N LEU A 417 4.61 16.69 -16.61
CA LEU A 417 3.70 15.71 -16.03
C LEU A 417 2.81 16.33 -14.93
N ASP A 418 3.30 17.37 -14.22
CA ASP A 418 2.49 18.13 -13.25
C ASP A 418 1.22 18.70 -13.90
N ASP A 419 1.30 19.17 -15.15
CA ASP A 419 0.16 19.71 -15.88
C ASP A 419 -0.84 18.62 -16.29
N VAL A 420 -0.35 17.42 -16.59
CA VAL A 420 -1.19 16.23 -16.88
C VAL A 420 -1.97 15.86 -15.63
N MET A 421 -1.28 15.70 -14.48
CA MET A 421 -1.91 15.34 -13.20
C MET A 421 -2.97 16.36 -12.78
N ARG A 422 -2.63 17.65 -12.84
CA ARG A 422 -3.55 18.74 -12.51
C ARG A 422 -4.76 18.79 -13.45
N THR A 423 -4.53 18.57 -14.76
CA THR A 423 -5.61 18.58 -15.76
C THR A 423 -6.59 17.45 -15.49
N LEU A 424 -6.11 16.23 -15.26
CA LEU A 424 -6.96 15.07 -14.95
C LEU A 424 -7.67 15.21 -13.60
N TYR A 425 -6.98 15.72 -12.58
CA TYR A 425 -7.59 15.98 -11.28
C TYR A 425 -8.82 16.91 -11.41
N ASN A 426 -8.69 18.00 -12.18
CA ASN A 426 -9.79 18.91 -12.44
C ASN A 426 -10.87 18.32 -13.35
N ALA A 427 -10.50 17.51 -14.36
CA ALA A 427 -11.44 16.96 -15.33
C ALA A 427 -12.19 15.72 -14.83
N ALA A 428 -11.61 14.92 -13.95
CA ALA A 428 -12.21 13.71 -13.41
C ALA A 428 -12.75 13.93 -11.99
N TYR A 429 -11.88 14.07 -10.99
CA TYR A 429 -12.29 14.17 -9.59
C TYR A 429 -13.25 15.33 -9.32
N LYS A 430 -12.95 16.55 -9.79
CA LYS A 430 -13.84 17.72 -9.57
C LYS A 430 -15.23 17.58 -10.22
N ASN A 431 -15.39 16.61 -11.12
CA ASN A 431 -16.66 16.25 -11.74
C ASN A 431 -17.25 14.92 -11.19
N GLY A 432 -16.75 14.42 -10.06
CA GLY A 432 -17.31 13.27 -9.36
C GLY A 432 -17.15 11.96 -10.10
N ARG A 433 -16.04 11.73 -10.82
CA ARG A 433 -15.77 10.51 -11.58
C ARG A 433 -14.29 10.12 -11.58
N GLY A 434 -14.02 8.88 -11.92
CA GLY A 434 -12.66 8.40 -12.25
C GLY A 434 -12.22 8.82 -13.66
N PHE A 435 -10.93 8.62 -13.96
CA PHE A 435 -10.35 8.82 -15.29
C PHE A 435 -10.11 7.49 -16.01
N THR A 436 -10.13 7.51 -17.34
CA THR A 436 -9.87 6.34 -18.18
C THR A 436 -8.43 6.36 -18.75
N SER A 437 -7.95 5.21 -19.24
CA SER A 437 -6.67 5.11 -19.96
C SER A 437 -6.63 6.08 -21.17
N ASP A 438 -7.72 6.18 -21.94
CA ASP A 438 -7.80 7.10 -23.08
C ASP A 438 -7.67 8.57 -22.65
N GLU A 439 -8.27 8.94 -21.54
CA GLU A 439 -8.15 10.30 -20.98
C GLU A 439 -6.73 10.60 -20.51
N TRP A 440 -6.05 9.62 -19.90
CA TRP A 440 -4.65 9.74 -19.55
C TRP A 440 -3.80 10.03 -20.78
N TRP A 441 -3.84 9.17 -21.79
CA TRP A 441 -2.98 9.30 -22.98
C TRP A 441 -3.34 10.52 -23.84
N SER A 442 -4.62 10.89 -23.92
CA SER A 442 -5.04 12.12 -24.61
C SER A 442 -4.50 13.37 -23.90
N THR A 443 -4.50 13.37 -22.56
CA THR A 443 -3.97 14.48 -21.75
C THR A 443 -2.45 14.58 -21.88
N VAL A 444 -1.73 13.46 -21.84
CA VAL A 444 -0.28 13.39 -22.11
C VAL A 444 0.05 13.92 -23.51
N THR A 445 -0.68 13.47 -24.53
CA THR A 445 -0.53 13.92 -25.91
C THR A 445 -0.77 15.42 -26.05
N LYS A 446 -1.80 15.95 -25.40
CA LYS A 446 -2.11 17.39 -25.39
C LYS A 446 -1.01 18.21 -24.71
N ALA A 447 -0.52 17.79 -23.56
CA ALA A 447 0.58 18.43 -22.85
C ALA A 447 1.86 18.44 -23.72
N ALA A 448 2.09 17.38 -24.48
CA ALA A 448 3.20 17.25 -25.43
C ALA A 448 2.93 17.91 -26.80
N ARG A 449 2.03 18.89 -26.87
CA ARG A 449 1.70 19.62 -28.12
C ARG A 449 1.29 18.72 -29.29
N GLY A 450 0.63 17.61 -29.04
CA GLY A 450 0.14 16.67 -30.06
C GLY A 450 1.13 15.59 -30.47
N LYS A 451 2.29 15.48 -29.80
CA LYS A 451 3.20 14.34 -30.02
C LYS A 451 2.53 13.05 -29.57
N SER A 452 2.46 12.06 -30.46
CA SER A 452 1.87 10.76 -30.13
C SER A 452 2.77 9.95 -29.19
N PHE A 453 2.15 9.26 -28.23
CA PHE A 453 2.78 8.30 -27.34
C PHE A 453 2.33 6.86 -27.61
N THR A 454 1.66 6.60 -28.72
CA THR A 454 1.15 5.26 -29.06
C THR A 454 2.26 4.21 -29.13
N ASP A 455 3.42 4.55 -29.70
CA ASP A 455 4.57 3.65 -29.74
C ASP A 455 5.17 3.41 -28.34
N PHE A 456 5.22 4.45 -27.50
CA PHE A 456 5.66 4.32 -26.12
C PHE A 456 4.72 3.43 -25.32
N TYR A 457 3.43 3.63 -25.43
CA TYR A 457 2.41 2.80 -24.81
C TYR A 457 2.54 1.33 -25.24
N ALA A 458 2.47 1.06 -26.54
CA ALA A 458 2.45 -0.31 -27.07
C ALA A 458 3.72 -1.12 -26.77
N ARG A 459 4.88 -0.47 -26.63
CA ARG A 459 6.15 -1.16 -26.40
C ARG A 459 6.50 -1.31 -24.93
N TYR A 460 6.19 -0.30 -24.10
CA TYR A 460 6.75 -0.18 -22.75
C TYR A 460 5.72 -0.22 -21.63
N ILE A 461 4.45 0.07 -21.93
CA ILE A 461 3.36 0.05 -20.95
C ILE A 461 2.54 -1.23 -21.09
N ASP A 462 1.93 -1.45 -22.25
CA ASP A 462 1.23 -2.69 -22.63
C ASP A 462 2.23 -3.79 -23.07
N GLY A 463 3.39 -3.39 -23.60
CA GLY A 463 4.48 -4.29 -24.00
C GLY A 463 5.49 -4.54 -22.87
N ARG A 464 6.45 -5.44 -23.17
CA ARG A 464 7.47 -5.91 -22.22
C ARG A 464 8.90 -5.47 -22.60
N GLU A 465 9.04 -4.52 -23.55
CA GLU A 465 10.36 -4.04 -23.94
C GLU A 465 10.99 -3.23 -22.79
N PRO A 466 12.32 -3.33 -22.60
CA PRO A 466 13.05 -2.45 -21.69
C PRO A 466 12.88 -0.99 -22.07
N PHE A 467 12.74 -0.10 -21.09
CA PHE A 467 12.58 1.33 -21.33
C PHE A 467 13.72 1.93 -22.16
N PRO A 468 13.44 2.90 -23.04
CA PRO A 468 14.41 3.47 -23.97
C PRO A 468 15.28 4.56 -23.32
N TYR A 469 15.94 4.24 -22.19
CA TYR A 469 16.72 5.20 -21.42
C TYR A 469 17.76 5.95 -22.26
N ASP A 470 18.49 5.24 -23.13
CA ASP A 470 19.54 5.82 -23.99
C ASP A 470 18.98 6.82 -25.02
N LYS A 471 17.65 6.82 -25.26
CA LYS A 471 16.98 7.77 -26.16
C LYS A 471 16.34 8.94 -25.43
N VAL A 472 15.85 8.72 -24.21
CA VAL A 472 15.05 9.72 -23.48
C VAL A 472 15.92 10.54 -22.52
N LEU A 473 16.84 9.94 -21.78
CA LEU A 473 17.69 10.66 -20.82
C LEU A 473 18.48 11.82 -21.44
N PRO A 474 19.05 11.67 -22.67
CA PRO A 474 19.76 12.78 -23.31
C PRO A 474 18.90 14.03 -23.55
N LEU A 475 17.57 13.90 -23.70
CA LEU A 475 16.66 15.04 -23.86
C LEU A 475 16.70 16.01 -22.66
N ALA A 476 17.08 15.48 -21.48
CA ALA A 476 17.28 16.26 -20.25
C ALA A 476 18.77 16.46 -19.90
N GLY A 477 19.69 16.18 -20.84
CA GLY A 477 21.14 16.24 -20.57
C GLY A 477 21.58 15.24 -19.49
N LEU A 478 20.96 14.06 -19.48
CA LEU A 478 21.27 12.94 -18.60
C LEU A 478 21.80 11.75 -19.42
N ARG A 479 22.52 10.87 -18.77
CA ARG A 479 23.04 9.64 -19.39
C ARG A 479 22.93 8.47 -18.42
N LEU A 480 22.69 7.28 -18.97
CA LEU A 480 22.77 6.04 -18.21
C LEU A 480 24.21 5.53 -18.23
N MET A 481 24.76 5.31 -17.04
CA MET A 481 26.03 4.61 -16.83
C MET A 481 25.75 3.20 -16.32
N ARG A 482 26.48 2.23 -16.88
CA ARG A 482 26.41 0.84 -16.46
C ARG A 482 27.75 0.50 -15.80
N ASP A 483 27.73 0.33 -14.50
CA ASP A 483 28.90 -0.06 -13.73
C ASP A 483 28.86 -1.57 -13.48
N THR A 484 29.76 -2.28 -14.13
CA THR A 484 29.89 -3.71 -13.87
C THR A 484 30.79 -3.91 -12.66
N THR A 485 30.24 -4.48 -11.59
CA THR A 485 31.00 -4.84 -10.39
C THR A 485 30.98 -6.35 -10.19
N HIS A 486 32.12 -6.90 -9.78
CA HIS A 486 32.22 -8.28 -9.33
C HIS A 486 32.06 -8.29 -7.81
N VAL A 487 30.91 -8.75 -7.34
CA VAL A 487 30.57 -8.77 -5.92
C VAL A 487 30.77 -10.18 -5.37
N PRO A 488 31.57 -10.32 -4.28
CA PRO A 488 31.71 -11.61 -3.61
C PRO A 488 30.36 -12.03 -3.02
N GLN A 489 29.93 -13.23 -3.32
CA GLN A 489 28.63 -13.77 -2.91
C GLN A 489 28.71 -15.23 -2.52
N LEU A 490 27.95 -15.62 -1.50
CA LEU A 490 27.78 -17.01 -1.11
C LEU A 490 26.58 -17.68 -1.77
N GLY A 491 25.56 -16.90 -2.18
CA GLY A 491 24.31 -17.40 -2.74
C GLY A 491 23.36 -17.95 -1.67
N ILE A 492 23.15 -17.16 -0.60
CA ILE A 492 22.24 -17.45 0.52
C ILE A 492 21.23 -16.31 0.61
N ALA A 493 19.95 -16.65 0.70
CA ALA A 493 18.94 -15.77 1.27
C ALA A 493 18.73 -16.14 2.74
N SER A 494 18.50 -15.17 3.61
CA SER A 494 18.34 -15.41 5.04
C SER A 494 17.34 -14.41 5.65
N LEU A 495 16.64 -14.84 6.70
CA LEU A 495 15.69 -14.05 7.46
C LEU A 495 16.08 -14.06 8.94
N GLN A 496 16.04 -12.90 9.57
CA GLN A 496 16.24 -12.73 11.01
C GLN A 496 14.92 -12.97 11.75
N ASP A 497 14.93 -13.82 12.77
CA ASP A 497 13.84 -13.98 13.71
C ASP A 497 14.33 -13.85 15.17
N SER A 498 13.46 -14.12 16.13
CA SER A 498 13.79 -14.07 17.58
C SER A 498 14.85 -15.08 18.02
N THR A 499 15.17 -16.08 17.18
CA THR A 499 16.15 -17.14 17.47
C THR A 499 17.48 -16.93 16.73
N GLY A 500 17.54 -16.03 15.74
CA GLY A 500 18.73 -15.69 14.99
C GLY A 500 18.48 -15.54 13.49
N LEU A 501 19.56 -15.46 12.72
CA LEU A 501 19.52 -15.35 11.26
C LEU A 501 19.43 -16.75 10.62
N HIS A 502 18.32 -17.06 9.96
CA HIS A 502 18.06 -18.38 9.35
C HIS A 502 18.16 -18.34 7.84
N VAL A 503 18.79 -19.34 7.25
CA VAL A 503 18.87 -19.52 5.80
C VAL A 503 17.49 -19.90 5.27
N THR A 504 16.90 -19.06 4.43
CA THR A 504 15.61 -19.29 3.78
C THR A 504 15.76 -19.91 2.41
N GLU A 505 16.87 -19.64 1.72
CA GLU A 505 17.14 -20.18 0.39
C GLU A 505 18.65 -20.33 0.18
N VAL A 506 19.05 -21.36 -0.57
CA VAL A 506 20.42 -21.57 -1.06
C VAL A 506 20.37 -21.72 -2.57
N ALA A 507 20.96 -20.76 -3.28
CA ALA A 507 20.96 -20.75 -4.74
C ALA A 507 21.70 -21.98 -5.31
N PRO A 508 21.09 -22.72 -6.26
CA PRO A 508 21.72 -23.87 -6.88
C PRO A 508 23.08 -23.51 -7.50
N GLY A 509 24.09 -24.36 -7.27
CA GLY A 509 25.44 -24.14 -7.81
C GLY A 509 26.23 -23.02 -7.16
N SER A 510 25.73 -22.39 -6.11
CA SER A 510 26.40 -21.32 -5.36
C SER A 510 27.57 -21.84 -4.50
N ALA A 511 28.38 -20.91 -3.97
CA ALA A 511 29.44 -21.23 -3.01
C ALA A 511 28.90 -21.89 -1.74
N ALA A 512 27.75 -21.44 -1.25
CA ALA A 512 27.07 -22.01 -0.09
C ALA A 512 26.53 -23.41 -0.36
N ALA A 513 25.89 -23.62 -1.52
CA ALA A 513 25.42 -24.96 -1.93
C ALA A 513 26.57 -25.97 -2.03
N ALA A 514 27.70 -25.57 -2.64
CA ALA A 514 28.89 -26.40 -2.74
C ALA A 514 29.54 -26.71 -1.37
N ALA A 515 29.41 -25.80 -0.41
CA ALA A 515 29.88 -25.98 0.97
C ALA A 515 28.92 -26.82 1.83
N GLY A 516 27.71 -27.11 1.36
CA GLY A 516 26.73 -27.92 2.09
C GLY A 516 25.84 -27.14 3.05
N VAL A 517 25.73 -25.81 2.88
CA VAL A 517 24.69 -24.99 3.56
C VAL A 517 23.32 -25.42 3.08
N GLN A 518 22.34 -25.46 3.97
CA GLN A 518 20.97 -25.91 3.67
C GLN A 518 19.94 -24.89 4.17
N GLN A 519 18.79 -24.88 3.54
CA GLN A 519 17.62 -24.15 4.05
C GLN A 519 17.29 -24.62 5.47
N GLY A 520 17.00 -23.67 6.37
CA GLY A 520 16.73 -23.91 7.78
C GLY A 520 17.97 -23.89 8.68
N ASP A 521 19.18 -23.80 8.14
CA ASP A 521 20.38 -23.59 8.96
C ASP A 521 20.33 -22.22 9.65
N GLN A 522 20.71 -22.17 10.92
CA GLN A 522 20.96 -20.90 11.58
C GLN A 522 22.38 -20.42 11.25
N LEU A 523 22.50 -19.27 10.63
CA LEU A 523 23.77 -18.68 10.26
C LEU A 523 24.39 -17.98 11.50
N MET A 524 25.59 -18.41 11.91
CA MET A 524 26.29 -17.88 13.08
C MET A 524 27.40 -16.90 12.68
N SER A 525 28.15 -17.24 11.61
CA SER A 525 29.27 -16.40 11.15
C SER A 525 29.61 -16.70 9.70
N VAL A 526 30.01 -15.68 8.95
CA VAL A 526 30.46 -15.76 7.57
C VAL A 526 31.77 -15.00 7.40
N GLY A 527 32.81 -15.69 6.95
CA GLY A 527 34.12 -15.07 6.71
C GLY A 527 34.74 -14.42 7.95
N GLY A 528 34.36 -14.89 9.15
CA GLY A 528 34.79 -14.33 10.42
C GLY A 528 33.95 -13.18 10.95
N PHE A 529 32.86 -12.82 10.27
CA PHE A 529 31.88 -11.80 10.74
C PHE A 529 30.69 -12.49 11.37
N SER A 530 30.27 -12.05 12.56
CA SER A 530 29.05 -12.57 13.21
C SER A 530 27.82 -12.26 12.36
N ALA A 531 26.92 -13.23 12.21
CA ALA A 531 25.63 -13.06 11.54
C ALA A 531 24.67 -12.17 12.33
N ASP A 532 24.90 -11.97 13.65
CA ASP A 532 24.13 -11.04 14.48
C ASP A 532 24.51 -9.57 14.24
N ASP A 533 25.60 -9.30 13.52
CA ASP A 533 25.99 -7.95 13.14
C ASP A 533 25.20 -7.53 11.89
N PRO A 534 24.31 -6.54 11.95
CA PRO A 534 23.52 -6.11 10.79
C PRO A 534 24.37 -5.72 9.57
N ALA A 535 25.61 -5.32 9.78
CA ALA A 535 26.54 -4.95 8.73
C ALA A 535 27.42 -6.10 8.22
N TRP A 536 27.19 -7.35 8.63
CA TRP A 536 28.04 -8.48 8.28
C TRP A 536 28.21 -8.68 6.77
N THR A 537 27.15 -8.55 6.00
CA THR A 537 27.17 -8.67 4.54
C THR A 537 28.08 -7.63 3.90
N GLN A 538 27.98 -6.37 4.35
CA GLN A 538 28.84 -5.29 3.86
C GLN A 538 30.29 -5.51 4.23
N LYS A 539 30.58 -5.93 5.46
CA LYS A 539 31.92 -6.26 5.94
C LYS A 539 32.52 -7.43 5.16
N PHE A 540 31.72 -8.48 4.92
CA PHE A 540 32.09 -9.61 4.08
C PHE A 540 32.45 -9.15 2.66
N ARG A 541 31.56 -8.43 2.00
CA ARG A 541 31.80 -7.91 0.64
C ARG A 541 33.06 -7.06 0.59
N SER A 542 33.25 -6.16 1.53
CA SER A 542 34.42 -5.27 1.58
C SER A 542 35.73 -6.06 1.77
N ARG A 543 35.73 -7.08 2.65
CA ARG A 543 36.92 -7.90 2.92
C ARG A 543 37.31 -8.77 1.73
N TYR A 544 36.31 -9.36 1.06
CA TYR A 544 36.54 -10.35 0.01
C TYR A 544 36.51 -9.75 -1.41
N ALA A 545 36.17 -8.48 -1.59
CA ALA A 545 36.08 -7.83 -2.91
C ALA A 545 37.37 -7.92 -3.77
N ARG A 546 38.52 -8.04 -3.13
CA ARG A 546 39.83 -8.09 -3.80
C ARG A 546 40.52 -9.45 -3.67
N GLN A 547 39.85 -10.44 -3.09
CA GLN A 547 40.41 -11.79 -2.96
C GLN A 547 40.22 -12.57 -4.26
N PRO A 548 41.12 -13.51 -4.58
CA PRO A 548 40.93 -14.38 -5.75
C PRO A 548 39.65 -15.22 -5.63
N GLU A 549 39.02 -15.52 -6.76
CA GLU A 549 37.96 -16.52 -6.81
C GLU A 549 38.48 -17.88 -6.30
N GLY A 550 37.65 -18.62 -5.57
CA GLY A 550 38.05 -19.86 -4.92
C GLY A 550 38.70 -19.67 -3.54
N THR A 551 38.94 -18.45 -3.07
CA THR A 551 39.42 -18.22 -1.69
C THR A 551 38.50 -18.88 -0.68
N GLU A 552 39.06 -19.56 0.30
CA GLU A 552 38.29 -20.21 1.36
C GLU A 552 37.62 -19.21 2.27
N VAL A 553 36.33 -19.43 2.49
CA VAL A 553 35.46 -18.61 3.34
C VAL A 553 34.85 -19.52 4.41
N PRO A 554 35.24 -19.38 5.69
CA PRO A 554 34.60 -20.16 6.75
C PRO A 554 33.15 -19.69 6.96
N VAL A 555 32.22 -20.62 6.99
CA VAL A 555 30.80 -20.39 7.28
C VAL A 555 30.44 -21.26 8.49
N ILE A 556 30.09 -20.60 9.59
CA ILE A 556 29.65 -21.30 10.79
C ILE A 556 28.12 -21.29 10.83
N ILE A 557 27.53 -22.47 10.86
CA ILE A 557 26.08 -22.66 10.97
C ILE A 557 25.75 -23.44 12.24
N ARG A 558 24.48 -23.38 12.66
CA ARG A 558 23.90 -24.31 13.63
C ARG A 558 22.81 -25.12 12.94
N ARG A 559 22.95 -26.44 12.92
CA ARG A 559 22.00 -27.39 12.33
C ARG A 559 21.64 -28.45 13.37
N ALA A 560 20.34 -28.67 13.60
CA ALA A 560 19.86 -29.61 14.63
C ALA A 560 20.49 -29.35 16.02
N GLY A 561 20.70 -28.09 16.39
CA GLY A 561 21.28 -27.67 17.69
C GLY A 561 22.82 -27.74 17.75
N ALA A 562 23.52 -28.36 16.81
CA ALA A 562 24.98 -28.46 16.78
C ALA A 562 25.62 -27.41 15.86
N ALA A 563 26.67 -26.74 16.36
CA ALA A 563 27.47 -25.83 15.53
C ALA A 563 28.37 -26.64 14.57
N GLN A 564 28.44 -26.21 13.31
CA GLN A 564 29.25 -26.80 12.25
C GLN A 564 30.01 -25.69 11.53
N THR A 565 31.27 -25.95 11.22
CA THR A 565 32.05 -25.07 10.36
C THR A 565 32.13 -25.68 8.97
N LEU A 566 31.64 -24.99 7.99
CA LEU A 566 31.70 -25.33 6.57
C LEU A 566 32.71 -24.42 5.88
N THR A 567 33.37 -24.93 4.84
CA THR A 567 34.27 -24.12 4.00
C THR A 567 33.62 -23.88 2.65
N ALA A 568 33.23 -22.62 2.41
CA ALA A 568 32.79 -22.19 1.10
C ALA A 568 33.98 -21.70 0.27
N HIS A 569 33.92 -21.84 -1.03
CA HIS A 569 34.91 -21.28 -1.95
C HIS A 569 34.31 -20.02 -2.60
N LEU A 570 34.97 -18.89 -2.39
CA LEU A 570 34.51 -17.58 -2.84
C LEU A 570 34.15 -17.60 -4.33
N ARG A 571 32.98 -17.10 -4.63
CA ARG A 571 32.50 -16.85 -5.99
C ARG A 571 32.10 -15.40 -6.14
N PHE A 572 32.27 -14.87 -7.34
CA PHE A 572 31.83 -13.53 -7.68
C PHE A 572 30.59 -13.62 -8.57
N VAL A 573 29.63 -12.78 -8.29
CA VAL A 573 28.51 -12.50 -9.18
C VAL A 573 28.77 -11.16 -9.83
N THR A 574 28.62 -11.13 -11.13
CA THR A 574 28.65 -9.87 -11.88
C THR A 574 27.32 -9.15 -11.60
N SER A 575 27.40 -7.99 -10.95
CA SER A 575 26.27 -7.11 -10.78
C SER A 575 26.47 -5.91 -11.70
N VAL A 576 25.46 -5.56 -12.47
CA VAL A 576 25.43 -4.35 -13.29
C VAL A 576 24.58 -3.32 -12.56
N GLY A 577 25.24 -2.38 -11.90
CA GLY A 577 24.57 -1.23 -11.32
C GLY A 577 24.26 -0.20 -12.40
N LEU A 578 23.03 0.31 -12.40
CA LEU A 578 22.58 1.36 -13.29
C LEU A 578 22.64 2.70 -12.56
N ARG A 579 23.30 3.70 -13.14
CA ARG A 579 23.39 5.03 -12.57
C ARG A 579 23.01 6.09 -13.59
N VAL A 580 22.14 7.01 -13.19
CA VAL A 580 21.85 8.22 -13.94
C VAL A 580 22.88 9.28 -13.58
N VAL A 581 23.49 9.89 -14.60
CA VAL A 581 24.49 10.96 -14.43
C VAL A 581 24.21 12.11 -15.41
N GLU A 582 24.62 13.30 -15.02
CA GLU A 582 24.54 14.46 -15.91
C GLU A 582 25.52 14.35 -17.07
N ASP A 583 25.08 14.77 -18.28
CA ASP A 583 26.01 15.00 -19.36
C ASP A 583 26.93 16.17 -19.01
N PRO A 584 28.28 16.04 -19.15
CA PRO A 584 29.20 17.12 -18.85
C PRO A 584 29.09 18.32 -19.79
N ARG A 585 28.42 18.17 -20.94
CA ARG A 585 28.26 19.20 -21.98
C ARG A 585 26.83 19.26 -22.52
N PRO A 586 25.82 19.46 -21.64
CA PRO A 586 24.44 19.54 -22.09
C PRO A 586 24.22 20.84 -22.85
N SER A 587 23.35 20.82 -23.85
CA SER A 587 22.86 22.03 -24.53
C SER A 587 22.03 22.88 -23.53
N ALA A 588 21.78 24.15 -23.90
CA ALA A 588 20.93 25.02 -23.09
C ALA A 588 19.51 24.46 -22.92
N ARG A 589 18.95 23.83 -23.96
CA ARG A 589 17.63 23.20 -23.94
C ARG A 589 17.58 22.00 -23.01
N GLU A 590 18.53 21.09 -23.11
CA GLU A 590 18.62 19.91 -22.24
C GLU A 590 18.75 20.29 -20.77
N ARG A 591 19.59 21.29 -20.47
CA ARG A 591 19.75 21.83 -19.10
C ARG A 591 18.44 22.42 -18.59
N ARG A 592 17.73 23.20 -19.40
CA ARG A 592 16.44 23.81 -19.04
C ARG A 592 15.38 22.75 -18.72
N ILE A 593 15.31 21.66 -19.51
CA ILE A 593 14.40 20.53 -19.25
C ILE A 593 14.73 19.87 -17.91
N ARG A 594 15.99 19.57 -17.66
CA ARG A 594 16.46 18.99 -16.41
C ARG A 594 16.16 19.88 -15.20
N GLU A 595 16.51 21.15 -15.27
CA GLU A 595 16.23 22.10 -14.20
C GLU A 595 14.72 22.29 -13.98
N GLY A 596 13.94 22.29 -15.06
CA GLY A 596 12.49 22.34 -15.00
C GLY A 596 11.90 21.16 -14.24
N LEU A 597 12.37 19.95 -14.49
CA LEU A 597 11.97 18.73 -13.81
C LEU A 597 12.30 18.81 -12.31
N LEU A 598 13.58 19.08 -11.99
CA LEU A 598 14.08 19.10 -10.60
C LEU A 598 13.48 20.22 -9.73
N ARG A 599 13.03 21.31 -10.33
CA ARG A 599 12.44 22.46 -9.60
C ARG A 599 10.91 22.54 -9.70
N GLY A 600 10.28 21.69 -10.52
CA GLY A 600 8.84 21.75 -10.77
C GLY A 600 8.41 23.04 -11.47
N VAL A 601 9.19 23.51 -12.44
CA VAL A 601 8.89 24.74 -13.21
C VAL A 601 8.81 24.45 -14.70
N THR A 602 7.90 25.18 -15.37
CA THR A 602 7.72 25.18 -16.82
C THR A 602 8.02 26.58 -17.32
N GLN A 603 9.15 26.74 -17.99
CA GLN A 603 9.58 27.99 -18.62
C GLN A 603 10.31 27.69 -19.91
N PRO A 604 10.17 28.53 -20.99
CA PRO A 604 10.85 28.35 -22.25
C PRO A 604 12.37 28.54 -22.16
#